data_4c59fa2aef24695ee6dc17fbe6db74fc
#
_entry.id   4c59fa2aef24695ee6dc17fbe6db74fc
#
_cell.length_a   1.000
_cell.length_b   1.000
_cell.length_c   1.000
_cell.angle_alpha   90.00
_cell.angle_beta   90.00
_cell.angle_gamma   90.00
#
_symmetry.space_group_name_H-M   'P 1'
#
loop_
_entity.id
_entity.type
_entity.pdbx_description
1 polymer ?
#
loop_
_entity_poly.entity_id
_entity_poly.type
_entity_poly.pdbx_seq_one_letter_code
_entity_poly.pdbx_strand_id
1 'polypeptide(L)'
;MACTFRLDRSGWAGLSVAVDASADTEGVARRLAQAVDVIVACHTGILQRGREARRGADDALLAEASLQMDSSLDVEDTLRRVARIAVPAVADGCLVHLLRKDGPEFVAATHVAVQQQRALEEAGRDDPWLAALLAQRDDGDQALFLSGAALDGSPFAGPGPAGGGRHPTVVSVSTLHARGRVVGSITFVYQRPEDRLPDSAFLDSLATRAALAIDNALLYELRRHAVLSLQEHLLPSQLPAVKGWDLSASYEVGDPMLDVGGDFYDAVPCPDGSIALLIGDVCGRGAEAAALTGLARHTLRTLLEEGTDPGTALSRLNRALRQEGASRFLTAVVVTMTPRADGTVLLTTCSAGHPRPLVLRGDGSIGEVVSGGLLLGILDDVSYDSHEDSLAPGDTLVLFTDGLTESREADGTYFESVLPGRLSALRGSDAAHVAESLARQARTFRASGQDDIALLVARWNGVTPSDGLLPLETLLEQAALR
;
A
#
# COMPACT_ATOMS: atom_id res chain seq x y z
N MET A 1 -23.98 -2.71 -72.43
CA MET A 1 -24.20 -1.60 -71.47
C MET A 1 -23.26 -1.73 -70.29
N ALA A 2 -22.69 -0.63 -69.83
CA ALA A 2 -21.84 -0.61 -68.65
C ALA A 2 -22.18 0.60 -67.78
N CYS A 3 -22.11 0.45 -66.49
CA CYS A 3 -22.18 1.58 -65.57
C CYS A 3 -21.03 1.51 -64.56
N THR A 4 -20.50 2.66 -64.18
CA THR A 4 -19.54 2.82 -63.08
C THR A 4 -20.25 3.48 -61.94
N PHE A 5 -19.98 3.01 -60.72
CA PHE A 5 -20.60 3.56 -59.51
C PHE A 5 -19.60 3.59 -58.39
N ARG A 6 -19.85 4.44 -57.40
CA ARG A 6 -19.00 4.58 -56.23
C ARG A 6 -19.42 3.59 -55.16
N LEU A 7 -18.48 2.81 -54.67
CA LEU A 7 -18.73 1.88 -53.57
C LEU A 7 -18.63 2.61 -52.20
N ASP A 8 -17.60 3.46 -52.06
CA ASP A 8 -17.37 4.31 -50.88
C ASP A 8 -16.62 5.57 -51.28
N ARG A 9 -16.06 6.29 -50.28
CA ARG A 9 -15.31 7.54 -50.55
C ARG A 9 -14.05 7.37 -51.37
N SER A 10 -13.48 6.20 -51.39
CA SER A 10 -12.18 5.86 -52.02
C SER A 10 -12.29 4.87 -53.17
N GLY A 11 -13.40 4.14 -53.29
CA GLY A 11 -13.55 3.01 -54.23
C GLY A 11 -14.63 3.22 -55.28
N TRP A 12 -14.30 2.88 -56.53
CA TRP A 12 -15.19 2.78 -57.68
C TRP A 12 -15.30 1.34 -58.14
N ALA A 13 -16.52 0.96 -58.57
CA ALA A 13 -16.74 -0.33 -59.21
C ALA A 13 -17.44 -0.14 -60.54
N GLY A 14 -17.24 -1.07 -61.43
CA GLY A 14 -17.92 -1.09 -62.74
C GLY A 14 -18.71 -2.37 -62.90
N LEU A 15 -19.92 -2.27 -63.41
CA LEU A 15 -20.77 -3.39 -63.80
C LEU A 15 -21.10 -3.27 -65.29
N SER A 16 -20.82 -4.32 -66.06
CA SER A 16 -21.12 -4.32 -67.49
C SER A 16 -21.88 -5.60 -67.90
N VAL A 17 -22.80 -5.42 -68.82
CA VAL A 17 -23.60 -6.50 -69.40
C VAL A 17 -23.54 -6.42 -70.91
N ALA A 18 -23.25 -7.54 -71.58
CA ALA A 18 -23.39 -7.68 -72.99
C ALA A 18 -24.88 -7.83 -73.36
N VAL A 19 -25.34 -7.07 -74.36
CA VAL A 19 -26.76 -7.04 -74.76
C VAL A 19 -26.84 -7.29 -76.23
N ASP A 20 -27.72 -8.19 -76.66
CA ASP A 20 -28.06 -8.40 -78.06
C ASP A 20 -28.77 -7.19 -78.67
N ALA A 21 -28.63 -6.97 -79.99
CA ALA A 21 -29.24 -5.87 -80.71
C ALA A 21 -30.77 -5.88 -80.65
N SER A 22 -31.39 -7.02 -80.34
CA SER A 22 -32.84 -7.18 -80.20
C SER A 22 -33.38 -7.01 -78.78
N ALA A 23 -32.51 -6.74 -77.79
CA ALA A 23 -32.90 -6.68 -76.39
C ALA A 23 -33.57 -5.36 -76.00
N ASP A 24 -34.51 -5.43 -75.07
CA ASP A 24 -35.09 -4.25 -74.39
C ASP A 24 -34.02 -3.53 -73.57
N THR A 25 -33.41 -2.53 -74.20
CA THR A 25 -32.31 -1.76 -73.63
C THR A 25 -32.73 -1.00 -72.37
N GLU A 26 -34.00 -0.55 -72.28
CA GLU A 26 -34.53 0.15 -71.12
C GLU A 26 -34.77 -0.78 -69.92
N GLY A 27 -35.30 -1.99 -70.17
CA GLY A 27 -35.43 -3.04 -69.16
C GLY A 27 -34.09 -3.52 -68.64
N VAL A 28 -33.05 -3.66 -69.50
CA VAL A 28 -31.68 -4.01 -69.09
C VAL A 28 -31.06 -2.90 -68.27
N ALA A 29 -31.21 -1.63 -68.63
CA ALA A 29 -30.70 -0.51 -67.89
C ALA A 29 -31.30 -0.44 -66.47
N ARG A 30 -32.61 -0.68 -66.33
CA ARG A 30 -33.33 -0.70 -65.06
C ARG A 30 -32.81 -1.86 -64.14
N ARG A 31 -32.61 -3.04 -64.68
CA ARG A 31 -32.03 -4.18 -63.96
C ARG A 31 -30.57 -3.94 -63.54
N LEU A 32 -29.80 -3.26 -64.39
CA LEU A 32 -28.42 -2.88 -64.07
C LEU A 32 -28.39 -1.90 -62.93
N ALA A 33 -29.25 -0.90 -62.91
CA ALA A 33 -29.40 0.07 -61.81
C ALA A 33 -29.78 -0.65 -60.49
N GLN A 34 -30.79 -1.54 -60.55
CA GLN A 34 -31.18 -2.34 -59.36
C GLN A 34 -30.02 -3.21 -58.84
N ALA A 35 -29.22 -3.84 -59.74
CA ALA A 35 -28.06 -4.62 -59.31
C ALA A 35 -27.00 -3.76 -58.64
N VAL A 36 -26.77 -2.52 -59.14
CA VAL A 36 -25.86 -1.55 -58.50
C VAL A 36 -26.35 -1.19 -57.11
N ASP A 37 -27.62 -0.89 -56.93
CA ASP A 37 -28.21 -0.55 -55.62
C ASP A 37 -28.02 -1.68 -54.60
N VAL A 38 -28.23 -2.91 -55.04
CA VAL A 38 -27.98 -4.12 -54.20
C VAL A 38 -26.51 -4.25 -53.85
N ILE A 39 -25.58 -4.09 -54.81
CA ILE A 39 -24.14 -4.17 -54.54
C ILE A 39 -23.70 -3.08 -53.54
N VAL A 40 -24.14 -1.86 -53.72
CA VAL A 40 -23.83 -0.75 -52.83
C VAL A 40 -24.38 -1.01 -51.41
N ALA A 41 -25.64 -1.46 -51.34
CA ALA A 41 -26.26 -1.82 -50.05
C ALA A 41 -25.51 -2.97 -49.34
N CYS A 42 -25.16 -4.05 -50.08
CA CYS A 42 -24.37 -5.15 -49.52
C CYS A 42 -22.99 -4.69 -49.06
N HIS A 43 -22.28 -3.92 -49.88
CA HIS A 43 -20.97 -3.35 -49.50
C HIS A 43 -21.05 -2.51 -48.22
N THR A 44 -22.01 -1.58 -48.19
CA THR A 44 -22.26 -0.73 -47.00
C THR A 44 -22.56 -1.61 -45.77
N GLY A 45 -23.40 -2.62 -45.93
CA GLY A 45 -23.73 -3.53 -44.81
C GLY A 45 -22.53 -4.37 -44.32
N ILE A 46 -21.62 -4.77 -45.22
CA ILE A 46 -20.37 -5.44 -44.83
C ILE A 46 -19.46 -4.50 -44.07
N LEU A 47 -19.26 -3.29 -44.57
CA LEU A 47 -18.44 -2.27 -43.88
C LEU A 47 -19.01 -1.89 -42.50
N GLN A 48 -20.34 -1.74 -42.41
CA GLN A 48 -21.00 -1.42 -41.15
C GLN A 48 -20.81 -2.55 -40.13
N ARG A 49 -21.07 -3.81 -40.51
CA ARG A 49 -20.84 -4.98 -39.64
C ARG A 49 -19.38 -5.10 -39.23
N GLY A 50 -18.43 -4.82 -40.13
CA GLY A 50 -17.01 -4.81 -39.81
C GLY A 50 -16.65 -3.76 -38.73
N ARG A 51 -17.24 -2.56 -38.85
CA ARG A 51 -17.06 -1.47 -37.85
C ARG A 51 -17.70 -1.82 -36.48
N GLU A 52 -18.91 -2.39 -36.51
CA GLU A 52 -19.60 -2.82 -35.29
C GLU A 52 -18.83 -3.95 -34.57
N ALA A 53 -18.34 -4.93 -35.32
CA ALA A 53 -17.52 -6.02 -34.77
C ALA A 53 -16.21 -5.47 -34.15
N ARG A 54 -15.55 -4.50 -34.82
CA ARG A 54 -14.32 -3.87 -34.31
C ARG A 54 -14.60 -3.08 -33.03
N ARG A 55 -15.65 -2.27 -32.99
CA ARG A 55 -16.06 -1.55 -31.77
C ARG A 55 -16.37 -2.51 -30.61
N GLY A 56 -17.09 -3.59 -30.88
CA GLY A 56 -17.37 -4.58 -29.84
C GLY A 56 -16.09 -5.25 -29.28
N ALA A 57 -15.10 -5.48 -30.13
CA ALA A 57 -13.80 -6.02 -29.71
C ALA A 57 -13.01 -4.98 -28.88
N ASP A 58 -13.01 -3.71 -29.31
CA ASP A 58 -12.36 -2.61 -28.59
C ASP A 58 -13.00 -2.39 -27.22
N ASP A 59 -14.34 -2.39 -27.12
CA ASP A 59 -15.08 -2.26 -25.86
C ASP A 59 -14.79 -3.43 -24.90
N ALA A 60 -14.73 -4.65 -25.42
CA ALA A 60 -14.38 -5.83 -24.63
C ALA A 60 -12.95 -5.75 -24.09
N LEU A 61 -11.99 -5.31 -24.90
CA LEU A 61 -10.61 -5.11 -24.49
C LEU A 61 -10.48 -4.03 -23.42
N LEU A 62 -11.19 -2.90 -23.57
CA LEU A 62 -11.22 -1.83 -22.57
C LEU A 62 -11.83 -2.29 -21.24
N ALA A 63 -12.86 -3.13 -21.28
CA ALA A 63 -13.47 -3.69 -20.07
C ALA A 63 -12.50 -4.64 -19.34
N GLU A 64 -11.87 -5.55 -20.07
CA GLU A 64 -10.86 -6.47 -19.53
C GLU A 64 -9.66 -5.72 -18.97
N ALA A 65 -9.16 -4.70 -19.70
CA ALA A 65 -8.08 -3.85 -19.27
C ALA A 65 -8.40 -3.16 -17.93
N SER A 66 -9.61 -2.63 -17.76
CA SER A 66 -10.03 -1.99 -16.51
C SER A 66 -9.99 -2.97 -15.34
N LEU A 67 -10.57 -4.17 -15.50
CA LEU A 67 -10.58 -5.18 -14.44
C LEU A 67 -9.17 -5.60 -14.02
N GLN A 68 -8.26 -5.76 -14.97
CA GLN A 68 -6.89 -6.15 -14.68
C GLN A 68 -6.06 -5.02 -14.06
N MET A 69 -6.30 -3.76 -14.47
CA MET A 69 -5.62 -2.59 -13.90
C MET A 69 -6.05 -2.34 -12.45
N ASP A 70 -7.33 -2.50 -12.14
CA ASP A 70 -7.87 -2.26 -10.79
C ASP A 70 -7.51 -3.38 -9.78
N SER A 71 -6.89 -4.47 -10.22
CA SER A 71 -6.56 -5.61 -9.36
C SER A 71 -5.31 -5.45 -8.50
N SER A 72 -4.55 -4.36 -8.64
CA SER A 72 -3.36 -4.03 -7.84
C SER A 72 -3.37 -2.57 -7.42
N LEU A 73 -2.88 -2.32 -6.21
CA LEU A 73 -2.67 -0.98 -5.65
C LEU A 73 -1.17 -0.61 -5.61
N ASP A 74 -0.31 -1.51 -6.05
CA ASP A 74 1.11 -1.24 -6.27
C ASP A 74 1.29 -0.51 -7.61
N VAL A 75 1.98 0.63 -7.58
CA VAL A 75 2.16 1.49 -8.77
C VAL A 75 2.96 0.79 -9.86
N GLU A 76 4.08 0.15 -9.51
CA GLU A 76 4.92 -0.53 -10.50
C GLU A 76 4.20 -1.74 -11.11
N ASP A 77 3.47 -2.49 -10.30
CA ASP A 77 2.71 -3.65 -10.78
C ASP A 77 1.57 -3.21 -11.70
N THR A 78 0.86 -2.15 -11.33
CA THR A 78 -0.19 -1.54 -12.17
C THR A 78 0.36 -1.09 -13.52
N LEU A 79 1.49 -0.38 -13.53
CA LEU A 79 2.14 0.10 -14.77
C LEU A 79 2.64 -1.04 -15.65
N ARG A 80 3.25 -2.07 -15.07
CA ARG A 80 3.65 -3.28 -15.80
C ARG A 80 2.45 -4.03 -16.37
N ARG A 81 1.31 -4.04 -15.69
CA ARG A 81 0.06 -4.64 -16.20
C ARG A 81 -0.49 -3.85 -17.36
N VAL A 82 -0.53 -2.52 -17.27
CA VAL A 82 -0.93 -1.64 -18.39
C VAL A 82 -0.14 -1.96 -19.65
N ALA A 83 1.19 -2.05 -19.55
CA ALA A 83 2.05 -2.39 -20.67
C ALA A 83 1.76 -3.79 -21.22
N ARG A 84 1.53 -4.79 -20.37
CA ARG A 84 1.26 -6.19 -20.78
C ARG A 84 -0.11 -6.36 -21.44
N ILE A 85 -1.13 -5.65 -21.00
CA ILE A 85 -2.48 -5.70 -21.60
C ILE A 85 -2.43 -5.14 -23.03
N ALA A 86 -1.66 -4.08 -23.21
CA ALA A 86 -1.54 -3.42 -24.50
C ALA A 86 -0.80 -4.27 -25.55
N VAL A 87 0.07 -5.19 -25.15
CA VAL A 87 0.88 -6.03 -26.06
C VAL A 87 0.50 -7.50 -25.90
N PRO A 88 0.12 -8.22 -26.96
CA PRO A 88 0.09 -7.80 -28.39
C PRO A 88 -1.25 -7.21 -28.86
N ALA A 89 -2.24 -7.06 -28.00
CA ALA A 89 -3.61 -6.75 -28.38
C ALA A 89 -3.74 -5.40 -29.11
N VAL A 90 -3.08 -4.37 -28.61
CA VAL A 90 -3.14 -2.99 -29.14
C VAL A 90 -1.94 -2.69 -30.02
N ALA A 91 -0.72 -3.01 -29.58
CA ALA A 91 0.53 -2.65 -30.23
C ALA A 91 1.53 -3.81 -30.23
N ASP A 92 2.61 -3.66 -30.99
CA ASP A 92 3.71 -4.62 -31.00
C ASP A 92 4.70 -4.36 -29.86
N GLY A 93 4.79 -3.09 -29.39
CA GLY A 93 5.53 -2.66 -28.22
C GLY A 93 4.81 -1.55 -27.45
N CYS A 94 5.11 -1.44 -26.17
CA CYS A 94 4.56 -0.43 -25.28
C CYS A 94 5.61 0.02 -24.27
N LEU A 95 5.70 1.35 -24.04
CA LEU A 95 6.49 1.96 -22.96
C LEU A 95 5.57 2.80 -22.08
N VAL A 96 5.85 2.83 -20.79
CA VAL A 96 5.11 3.65 -19.82
C VAL A 96 6.08 4.47 -19.00
N HIS A 97 5.81 5.77 -18.91
CA HIS A 97 6.55 6.73 -18.10
C HIS A 97 5.62 7.38 -17.09
N LEU A 98 6.11 7.61 -15.88
CA LEU A 98 5.48 8.48 -14.89
C LEU A 98 6.04 9.89 -14.99
N LEU A 99 5.22 10.89 -14.76
CA LEU A 99 5.69 12.27 -14.64
C LEU A 99 6.05 12.55 -13.17
N ARG A 100 7.35 12.76 -12.92
CA ARG A 100 7.88 13.17 -11.63
C ARG A 100 8.26 14.65 -11.66
N LYS A 101 8.62 15.21 -10.50
CA LYS A 101 9.07 16.62 -10.40
C LYS A 101 10.28 16.93 -11.29
N ASP A 102 11.15 15.95 -11.47
CA ASP A 102 12.40 16.07 -12.22
C ASP A 102 12.25 15.68 -13.71
N GLY A 103 11.06 15.32 -14.15
CA GLY A 103 10.74 14.93 -15.52
C GLY A 103 10.10 13.55 -15.64
N PRO A 104 9.97 13.03 -16.87
CA PRO A 104 9.40 11.70 -17.11
C PRO A 104 10.38 10.61 -16.63
N GLU A 105 9.88 9.72 -15.77
CA GLU A 105 10.59 8.54 -15.24
C GLU A 105 10.11 7.30 -15.98
N PHE A 106 11.04 6.55 -16.58
CA PHE A 106 10.73 5.26 -17.19
C PHE A 106 10.36 4.22 -16.13
N VAL A 107 9.27 3.48 -16.37
CA VAL A 107 8.80 2.45 -15.42
C VAL A 107 8.70 1.07 -16.07
N ALA A 108 8.11 0.97 -17.24
CA ALA A 108 7.90 -0.32 -17.87
C ALA A 108 7.99 -0.27 -19.39
N ALA A 109 8.49 -1.36 -19.98
CA ALA A 109 8.35 -1.64 -21.40
C ALA A 109 7.96 -3.10 -21.63
N THR A 110 7.20 -3.34 -22.69
CA THR A 110 6.85 -4.70 -23.15
C THR A 110 6.87 -4.72 -24.68
N HIS A 111 7.32 -5.82 -25.26
CA HIS A 111 7.30 -6.01 -26.71
C HIS A 111 7.01 -7.48 -27.05
N VAL A 112 6.35 -7.74 -28.20
CA VAL A 112 6.07 -9.10 -28.70
C VAL A 112 7.35 -9.92 -28.92
N ALA A 113 8.47 -9.27 -29.27
CA ALA A 113 9.77 -9.90 -29.45
C ALA A 113 10.71 -9.55 -28.29
N VAL A 114 11.18 -10.55 -27.56
CA VAL A 114 12.04 -10.41 -26.36
C VAL A 114 13.30 -9.59 -26.63
N GLN A 115 13.90 -9.73 -27.82
CA GLN A 115 15.11 -8.96 -28.17
C GLN A 115 14.83 -7.46 -28.30
N GLN A 116 13.63 -7.09 -28.79
CA GLN A 116 13.22 -5.69 -28.93
C GLN A 116 12.76 -5.09 -27.61
N GLN A 117 12.28 -5.88 -26.68
CA GLN A 117 11.92 -5.40 -25.36
C GLN A 117 13.12 -4.74 -24.65
N ARG A 118 14.32 -5.34 -24.72
CA ARG A 118 15.53 -4.74 -24.13
C ARG A 118 15.88 -3.40 -24.77
N ALA A 119 15.78 -3.32 -26.09
CA ALA A 119 16.04 -2.05 -26.79
C ALA A 119 15.01 -0.97 -26.41
N LEU A 120 13.74 -1.34 -26.21
CA LEU A 120 12.71 -0.43 -25.71
C LEU A 120 12.98 0.01 -24.25
N GLU A 121 13.43 -0.87 -23.40
CA GLU A 121 13.79 -0.56 -22.02
C GLU A 121 14.98 0.44 -21.95
N GLU A 122 16.00 0.24 -22.79
CA GLU A 122 17.12 1.16 -22.91
C GLU A 122 16.69 2.53 -23.44
N ALA A 123 15.89 2.55 -24.50
CA ALA A 123 15.32 3.75 -25.07
C ALA A 123 14.43 4.51 -24.08
N GLY A 124 13.60 3.80 -23.32
CA GLY A 124 12.70 4.39 -22.33
C GLY A 124 13.44 5.08 -21.19
N ARG A 125 14.63 4.61 -20.79
CA ARG A 125 15.38 5.17 -19.67
C ARG A 125 16.14 6.45 -20.02
N ASP A 126 16.86 6.45 -21.13
CA ASP A 126 17.92 7.43 -21.36
C ASP A 126 17.82 8.16 -22.70
N ASP A 127 16.76 7.93 -23.50
CA ASP A 127 16.68 8.53 -24.82
C ASP A 127 16.25 10.01 -24.79
N PRO A 128 17.10 10.94 -25.25
CA PRO A 128 16.81 12.38 -25.18
C PRO A 128 15.68 12.81 -26.12
N TRP A 129 15.45 12.12 -27.26
CA TRP A 129 14.36 12.42 -28.18
C TRP A 129 13.01 12.13 -27.53
N LEU A 130 12.89 10.95 -26.87
CA LEU A 130 11.67 10.56 -26.16
C LEU A 130 11.40 11.50 -25.00
N ALA A 131 12.42 11.84 -24.21
CA ALA A 131 12.30 12.78 -23.11
C ALA A 131 11.84 14.18 -23.60
N ALA A 132 12.41 14.69 -24.70
CA ALA A 132 12.02 15.95 -25.30
C ALA A 132 10.59 15.92 -25.86
N LEU A 133 10.18 14.81 -26.49
CA LEU A 133 8.83 14.62 -26.99
C LEU A 133 7.80 14.65 -25.85
N LEU A 134 8.07 13.94 -24.75
CA LEU A 134 7.18 13.87 -23.59
C LEU A 134 7.09 15.23 -22.86
N ALA A 135 8.19 15.97 -22.79
CA ALA A 135 8.23 17.29 -22.16
C ALA A 135 7.47 18.39 -22.94
N GLN A 136 7.23 18.19 -24.24
CA GLN A 136 6.53 19.14 -25.10
C GLN A 136 5.01 18.90 -25.18
N ARG A 137 4.50 17.85 -24.55
CA ARG A 137 3.07 17.55 -24.62
C ARG A 137 2.31 18.28 -23.52
N ASP A 138 1.27 19.01 -23.97
CA ASP A 138 0.38 19.76 -23.09
C ASP A 138 -0.80 18.93 -22.57
N ASP A 139 -1.48 19.47 -21.57
CA ASP A 139 -2.71 18.94 -21.01
C ASP A 139 -3.83 18.95 -22.08
N GLY A 140 -4.35 17.76 -22.41
CA GLY A 140 -5.50 17.60 -23.30
C GLY A 140 -5.19 17.21 -24.74
N ASP A 141 -3.92 16.98 -25.07
CA ASP A 141 -3.52 16.48 -26.40
C ASP A 141 -4.03 15.05 -26.65
N GLN A 142 -4.69 14.86 -27.81
CA GLN A 142 -5.08 13.54 -28.30
C GLN A 142 -3.82 12.69 -28.61
N ALA A 143 -4.03 11.37 -28.80
CA ALA A 143 -2.95 10.46 -29.19
C ALA A 143 -2.21 10.99 -30.45
N LEU A 144 -0.92 11.24 -30.30
CA LEU A 144 -0.04 11.71 -31.38
C LEU A 144 0.55 10.52 -32.12
N PHE A 145 0.31 10.43 -33.43
CA PHE A 145 0.93 9.42 -34.28
C PHE A 145 2.13 10.01 -35.04
N LEU A 146 3.26 9.28 -34.97
CA LEU A 146 4.52 9.66 -35.61
C LEU A 146 4.99 8.54 -36.52
N SER A 147 5.42 8.87 -37.75
CA SER A 147 5.97 7.92 -38.72
C SER A 147 6.96 8.60 -39.67
N GLY A 148 7.76 7.83 -40.37
CA GLY A 148 8.72 8.31 -41.37
C GLY A 148 9.71 9.35 -40.79
N ALA A 149 9.85 10.48 -41.44
CA ALA A 149 10.78 11.55 -41.04
C ALA A 149 10.52 12.14 -39.65
N ALA A 150 9.31 12.01 -39.10
CA ALA A 150 9.00 12.44 -37.74
C ALA A 150 9.70 11.58 -36.66
N LEU A 151 10.21 10.42 -37.05
CA LEU A 151 10.99 9.53 -36.16
C LEU A 151 12.50 9.68 -36.34
N ASP A 152 12.97 10.58 -37.23
CA ASP A 152 14.41 10.77 -37.44
C ASP A 152 15.09 11.22 -36.13
N GLY A 153 16.19 10.54 -35.79
CA GLY A 153 16.89 10.76 -34.52
C GLY A 153 16.25 10.11 -33.29
N SER A 154 15.12 9.43 -33.46
CA SER A 154 14.49 8.66 -32.38
C SER A 154 15.07 7.23 -32.28
N PRO A 155 14.91 6.55 -31.13
CA PRO A 155 15.28 5.13 -31.01
C PRO A 155 14.40 4.21 -31.90
N PHE A 156 13.38 4.74 -32.49
CA PHE A 156 12.45 4.06 -33.40
C PHE A 156 12.74 4.32 -34.88
N ALA A 157 13.74 5.18 -35.19
CA ALA A 157 14.17 5.48 -36.54
C ALA A 157 14.92 4.27 -37.16
N GLY A 158 14.49 3.90 -38.34
CA GLY A 158 15.18 2.85 -39.10
C GLY A 158 14.28 1.71 -39.57
N PRO A 159 14.77 0.87 -40.48
CA PRO A 159 14.10 -0.40 -40.77
C PRO A 159 14.12 -1.16 -39.47
N GLY A 160 12.95 -1.58 -39.01
CA GLY A 160 12.81 -2.42 -37.80
C GLY A 160 13.87 -3.52 -37.81
N PRO A 161 14.25 -4.10 -36.67
CA PRO A 161 15.46 -4.88 -36.47
C PRO A 161 15.66 -5.86 -37.62
N ALA A 162 16.87 -5.85 -38.15
CA ALA A 162 17.28 -6.55 -39.37
C ALA A 162 16.69 -7.96 -39.41
N GLY A 163 15.71 -8.18 -40.25
CA GLY A 163 15.22 -9.53 -40.49
C GLY A 163 13.74 -9.72 -40.73
N GLY A 164 12.85 -8.72 -40.84
CA GLY A 164 11.52 -9.14 -41.16
C GLY A 164 10.35 -8.16 -41.18
N GLY A 165 10.47 -6.93 -40.75
CA GLY A 165 9.35 -5.98 -40.78
C GLY A 165 9.04 -5.52 -42.19
N ARG A 166 7.92 -5.96 -42.77
CA ARG A 166 7.43 -5.45 -44.06
C ARG A 166 6.86 -4.04 -44.00
N HIS A 167 6.70 -3.46 -42.83
CA HIS A 167 6.03 -2.19 -42.60
C HIS A 167 6.93 -1.21 -41.84
N PRO A 168 6.88 0.08 -42.17
CA PRO A 168 7.56 1.12 -41.43
C PRO A 168 7.05 1.15 -39.99
N THR A 169 7.93 1.55 -39.06
CA THR A 169 7.54 1.75 -37.68
C THR A 169 6.62 2.97 -37.56
N VAL A 170 5.53 2.83 -36.82
CA VAL A 170 4.67 3.91 -36.38
C VAL A 170 4.69 3.96 -34.87
N VAL A 171 4.76 5.14 -34.29
CA VAL A 171 4.72 5.35 -32.85
C VAL A 171 3.51 6.20 -32.52
N SER A 172 2.75 5.83 -31.50
CA SER A 172 1.75 6.72 -30.93
C SER A 172 2.08 7.03 -29.47
N VAL A 173 1.88 8.30 -29.09
CA VAL A 173 2.11 8.76 -27.71
C VAL A 173 0.82 9.38 -27.20
N SER A 174 0.34 8.87 -26.05
CA SER A 174 -0.80 9.41 -25.33
C SER A 174 -0.37 9.87 -23.95
N THR A 175 -0.80 11.04 -23.53
CA THR A 175 -0.64 11.52 -22.16
C THR A 175 -1.65 10.85 -21.25
N LEU A 176 -1.22 10.51 -20.04
CA LEU A 176 -2.04 9.89 -19.01
C LEU A 176 -2.60 10.98 -18.10
N HIS A 177 -3.87 11.28 -18.27
CA HIS A 177 -4.57 12.33 -17.53
C HIS A 177 -5.49 11.75 -16.47
N ALA A 178 -5.30 12.13 -15.21
CA ALA A 178 -6.20 11.80 -14.13
C ALA A 178 -6.49 13.04 -13.27
N ARG A 179 -7.76 13.27 -12.98
CA ARG A 179 -8.23 14.35 -12.10
C ARG A 179 -7.66 15.74 -12.43
N GLY A 180 -7.54 16.04 -13.73
CA GLY A 180 -7.06 17.34 -14.23
C GLY A 180 -5.55 17.55 -14.13
N ARG A 181 -4.75 16.47 -13.98
CA ARG A 181 -3.29 16.53 -14.01
C ARG A 181 -2.71 15.42 -14.89
N VAL A 182 -1.56 15.67 -15.49
CA VAL A 182 -0.78 14.64 -16.16
C VAL A 182 -0.08 13.81 -15.10
N VAL A 183 -0.28 12.49 -15.14
CA VAL A 183 0.39 11.51 -14.25
C VAL A 183 1.52 10.76 -14.96
N GLY A 184 1.53 10.80 -16.30
CA GLY A 184 2.54 10.11 -17.09
C GLY A 184 2.22 10.10 -18.58
N SER A 185 2.82 9.16 -19.28
CA SER A 185 2.60 8.91 -20.71
C SER A 185 2.67 7.43 -21.04
N ILE A 186 1.96 7.05 -22.09
CA ILE A 186 2.03 5.72 -22.69
C ILE A 186 2.41 5.86 -24.17
N THR A 187 3.45 5.13 -24.58
CA THR A 187 3.97 5.13 -25.94
C THR A 187 3.79 3.75 -26.52
N PHE A 188 3.10 3.67 -27.67
CA PHE A 188 2.89 2.42 -28.41
C PHE A 188 3.74 2.40 -29.68
N VAL A 189 4.30 1.25 -29.97
CA VAL A 189 5.12 1.00 -31.16
C VAL A 189 4.43 -0.04 -32.03
N TYR A 190 4.26 0.29 -33.32
CA TYR A 190 3.57 -0.56 -34.29
C TYR A 190 4.51 -0.90 -35.44
N GLN A 191 4.51 -2.18 -35.84
CA GLN A 191 5.18 -2.70 -37.03
C GLN A 191 4.16 -3.43 -37.91
N ARG A 192 3.02 -2.78 -38.17
CA ARG A 192 1.87 -3.31 -38.90
C ARG A 192 1.35 -2.30 -39.91
N PRO A 193 0.53 -2.72 -40.91
CA PRO A 193 -0.08 -1.81 -41.90
C PRO A 193 -0.92 -0.73 -41.22
N GLU A 194 -0.97 0.48 -41.83
CA GLU A 194 -1.71 1.63 -41.29
C GLU A 194 -3.21 1.36 -41.10
N ASP A 195 -3.83 0.54 -41.97
CA ASP A 195 -5.23 0.14 -41.86
C ASP A 195 -5.54 -0.76 -40.66
N ARG A 196 -4.50 -1.25 -39.97
CA ARG A 196 -4.59 -2.05 -38.74
C ARG A 196 -4.18 -1.28 -37.47
N LEU A 197 -3.90 0.00 -37.58
CA LEU A 197 -3.64 0.84 -36.41
C LEU A 197 -4.95 1.08 -35.63
N PRO A 198 -4.87 1.18 -34.29
CA PRO A 198 -6.02 1.57 -33.49
C PRO A 198 -6.49 2.98 -33.79
N ASP A 199 -7.76 3.26 -33.54
CA ASP A 199 -8.32 4.61 -33.60
C ASP A 199 -7.77 5.45 -32.41
N SER A 200 -7.54 6.75 -32.63
CA SER A 200 -7.10 7.66 -31.57
C SER A 200 -8.06 7.67 -30.38
N ALA A 201 -9.38 7.66 -30.65
CA ALA A 201 -10.40 7.64 -29.59
C ALA A 201 -10.32 6.37 -28.69
N PHE A 202 -9.95 5.23 -29.27
CA PHE A 202 -9.68 4.01 -28.49
C PHE A 202 -8.44 4.17 -27.63
N LEU A 203 -7.34 4.70 -28.17
CA LEU A 203 -6.10 4.93 -27.43
C LEU A 203 -6.31 5.94 -26.29
N ASP A 204 -7.05 7.00 -26.52
CA ASP A 204 -7.41 8.01 -25.52
C ASP A 204 -8.25 7.38 -24.39
N SER A 205 -9.19 6.49 -24.74
CA SER A 205 -9.99 5.75 -23.77
C SER A 205 -9.14 4.81 -22.93
N LEU A 206 -8.18 4.10 -23.54
CA LEU A 206 -7.25 3.22 -22.85
C LEU A 206 -6.30 4.04 -21.95
N ALA A 207 -5.76 5.14 -22.45
CA ALA A 207 -4.90 6.04 -21.69
C ALA A 207 -5.63 6.64 -20.47
N THR A 208 -6.88 7.03 -20.61
CA THR A 208 -7.70 7.55 -19.50
C THR A 208 -7.89 6.49 -18.41
N ARG A 209 -8.19 5.24 -18.78
CA ARG A 209 -8.35 4.14 -17.80
C ARG A 209 -7.03 3.83 -17.11
N ALA A 210 -5.94 3.74 -17.87
CA ALA A 210 -4.61 3.55 -17.32
C ALA A 210 -4.22 4.69 -16.35
N ALA A 211 -4.49 5.94 -16.73
CA ALA A 211 -4.22 7.10 -15.91
C ALA A 211 -4.97 7.04 -14.56
N LEU A 212 -6.25 6.67 -14.57
CA LEU A 212 -7.05 6.55 -13.34
C LEU A 212 -6.52 5.43 -12.43
N ALA A 213 -6.18 4.27 -12.97
CA ALA A 213 -5.61 3.17 -12.19
C ALA A 213 -4.26 3.56 -11.55
N ILE A 214 -3.40 4.23 -12.32
CA ILE A 214 -2.11 4.72 -11.84
C ILE A 214 -2.29 5.80 -10.77
N ASP A 215 -3.20 6.76 -10.97
CA ASP A 215 -3.47 7.82 -10.01
C ASP A 215 -4.02 7.25 -8.68
N ASN A 216 -4.90 6.26 -8.76
CA ASN A 216 -5.38 5.55 -7.57
C ASN A 216 -4.25 4.86 -6.82
N ALA A 217 -3.35 4.15 -7.52
CA ALA A 217 -2.20 3.50 -6.91
C ALA A 217 -1.22 4.51 -6.27
N LEU A 218 -0.94 5.63 -6.95
CA LEU A 218 -0.11 6.72 -6.42
C LEU A 218 -0.71 7.36 -5.16
N LEU A 219 -2.00 7.64 -5.16
CA LEU A 219 -2.70 8.19 -3.99
C LEU A 219 -2.68 7.21 -2.82
N TYR A 220 -2.82 5.93 -3.13
CA TYR A 220 -2.72 4.87 -2.15
C TYR A 220 -1.34 4.83 -1.49
N GLU A 221 -0.26 4.82 -2.29
CA GLU A 221 1.12 4.87 -1.77
C GLU A 221 1.38 6.11 -0.92
N LEU A 222 0.96 7.29 -1.39
CA LEU A 222 1.10 8.54 -0.64
C LEU A 222 0.38 8.47 0.72
N ARG A 223 -0.84 7.94 0.74
CA ARG A 223 -1.60 7.75 1.98
C ARG A 223 -0.89 6.78 2.91
N ARG A 224 -0.45 5.64 2.39
CA ARG A 224 0.28 4.63 3.16
C ARG A 224 1.56 5.19 3.78
N HIS A 225 2.36 5.93 3.01
CA HIS A 225 3.57 6.58 3.53
C HIS A 225 3.25 7.60 4.63
N ALA A 226 2.21 8.40 4.46
CA ALA A 226 1.79 9.36 5.49
C ALA A 226 1.37 8.67 6.79
N VAL A 227 0.61 7.57 6.69
CA VAL A 227 0.18 6.75 7.83
C VAL A 227 1.39 6.16 8.57
N LEU A 228 2.31 5.50 7.85
CA LEU A 228 3.50 4.89 8.45
C LEU A 228 4.40 5.93 9.11
N SER A 229 4.60 7.07 8.47
CA SER A 229 5.40 8.17 9.04
C SER A 229 4.78 8.75 10.32
N LEU A 230 3.46 8.87 10.38
CA LEU A 230 2.79 9.29 11.62
C LEU A 230 2.95 8.25 12.73
N GLN A 231 2.79 6.96 12.42
CA GLN A 231 2.98 5.87 13.41
C GLN A 231 4.40 5.82 13.97
N GLU A 232 5.43 5.95 13.13
CA GLU A 232 6.82 5.99 13.58
C GLU A 232 7.08 7.11 14.60
N HIS A 233 6.36 8.25 14.53
CA HIS A 233 6.49 9.34 15.48
C HIS A 233 5.64 9.16 16.75
N LEU A 234 4.62 8.32 16.71
CA LEU A 234 3.75 8.03 17.85
C LEU A 234 4.34 6.99 18.81
N LEU A 235 5.21 6.13 18.33
CA LEU A 235 5.88 5.09 19.13
C LEU A 235 7.28 5.54 19.57
N PRO A 236 7.83 4.96 20.64
CA PRO A 236 9.19 5.28 21.06
C PRO A 236 10.19 4.73 20.01
N SER A 237 11.14 5.57 19.60
CA SER A 237 12.18 5.18 18.65
C SER A 237 13.09 4.05 19.18
N GLN A 238 13.30 4.02 20.50
CA GLN A 238 14.05 3.00 21.21
C GLN A 238 13.55 2.90 22.65
N LEU A 239 13.56 1.67 23.20
CA LEU A 239 13.36 1.45 24.62
C LEU A 239 14.63 1.80 25.40
N PRO A 240 14.51 2.27 26.65
CA PRO A 240 15.66 2.60 27.47
C PRO A 240 16.47 1.34 27.84
N ALA A 241 17.80 1.46 27.82
CA ALA A 241 18.66 0.43 28.36
C ALA A 241 18.73 0.58 29.89
N VAL A 242 18.11 -0.33 30.63
CA VAL A 242 18.07 -0.31 32.09
C VAL A 242 18.79 -1.53 32.66
N LYS A 243 19.72 -1.30 33.59
CA LYS A 243 20.53 -2.38 34.17
C LYS A 243 19.65 -3.44 34.83
N GLY A 244 19.91 -4.71 34.54
CA GLY A 244 19.15 -5.84 35.06
C GLY A 244 17.89 -6.19 34.26
N TRP A 245 17.50 -5.35 33.33
CA TRP A 245 16.35 -5.56 32.47
C TRP A 245 16.75 -5.88 31.04
N ASP A 246 16.05 -6.82 30.46
CA ASP A 246 16.02 -7.06 29.02
C ASP A 246 14.63 -6.67 28.52
N LEU A 247 14.57 -5.58 27.75
CA LEU A 247 13.32 -4.96 27.28
C LEU A 247 13.22 -5.07 25.77
N SER A 248 12.06 -5.48 25.30
CA SER A 248 11.77 -5.50 23.86
C SER A 248 10.31 -5.17 23.60
N ALA A 249 10.04 -4.61 22.43
CA ALA A 249 8.69 -4.39 21.95
C ALA A 249 8.56 -4.87 20.50
N SER A 250 7.35 -5.27 20.14
CA SER A 250 6.97 -5.55 18.76
C SER A 250 5.66 -4.83 18.46
N TYR A 251 5.59 -4.23 17.28
CA TYR A 251 4.38 -3.59 16.78
C TYR A 251 4.08 -4.10 15.39
N GLU A 252 2.89 -4.64 15.20
CA GLU A 252 2.41 -5.16 13.92
C GLU A 252 1.15 -4.41 13.51
N VAL A 253 1.20 -3.74 12.37
CA VAL A 253 0.03 -3.04 11.80
C VAL A 253 -0.96 -4.08 11.29
N GLY A 254 -2.22 -3.97 11.69
CA GLY A 254 -3.27 -4.91 11.31
C GLY A 254 -3.59 -4.84 9.83
N ASP A 255 -3.94 -3.67 9.32
CA ASP A 255 -4.14 -3.40 7.90
C ASP A 255 -3.46 -2.07 7.52
N PRO A 256 -2.32 -2.13 6.84
CA PRO A 256 -1.60 -0.92 6.42
C PRO A 256 -2.38 -0.05 5.42
N MET A 257 -3.56 -0.53 4.96
CA MET A 257 -4.44 0.18 4.03
C MET A 257 -5.39 1.15 4.74
N LEU A 258 -5.72 0.90 5.99
CA LEU A 258 -6.89 1.56 6.55
C LEU A 258 -6.56 2.89 7.23
N ASP A 259 -5.73 2.97 8.22
CA ASP A 259 -5.41 4.23 8.91
C ASP A 259 -4.34 4.00 9.99
N VAL A 260 -3.86 5.08 10.62
CA VAL A 260 -2.96 5.01 11.80
C VAL A 260 -3.66 4.25 12.92
N GLY A 261 -3.00 3.28 13.51
CA GLY A 261 -3.50 2.48 14.63
C GLY A 261 -3.66 3.27 15.93
N GLY A 262 -4.47 2.69 16.84
CA GLY A 262 -4.71 3.22 18.17
C GLY A 262 -3.70 2.80 19.23
N ASP A 263 -2.96 1.73 18.98
CA ASP A 263 -2.04 1.11 19.93
C ASP A 263 -0.83 1.98 20.23
N PHE A 264 -0.42 2.02 21.49
CA PHE A 264 0.79 2.69 21.94
C PHE A 264 1.45 1.95 23.10
N TYR A 265 2.75 2.11 23.23
CA TYR A 265 3.53 1.59 24.36
C TYR A 265 4.70 2.53 24.66
N ASP A 266 5.25 2.41 25.88
CA ASP A 266 6.50 3.05 26.27
C ASP A 266 7.12 2.35 27.48
N ALA A 267 8.41 2.62 27.70
CA ALA A 267 9.13 2.22 28.89
C ALA A 267 9.84 3.46 29.46
N VAL A 268 9.54 3.79 30.70
CA VAL A 268 9.90 5.06 31.32
C VAL A 268 10.74 4.81 32.56
N PRO A 269 12.03 5.19 32.59
CA PRO A 269 12.80 5.21 33.83
C PRO A 269 12.24 6.25 34.79
N CYS A 270 11.97 5.84 36.05
CA CYS A 270 11.44 6.70 37.07
C CYS A 270 12.55 7.23 37.99
N PRO A 271 12.32 8.41 38.70
CA PRO A 271 13.34 9.04 39.51
C PRO A 271 13.80 8.20 40.73
N ASP A 272 12.95 7.30 41.22
CA ASP A 272 13.23 6.38 42.32
C ASP A 272 14.06 5.14 41.92
N GLY A 273 14.48 5.04 40.64
CA GLY A 273 15.23 3.91 40.09
C GLY A 273 14.35 2.75 39.65
N SER A 274 13.04 2.87 39.75
CA SER A 274 12.10 1.94 39.13
C SER A 274 11.98 2.21 37.61
N ILE A 275 11.36 1.28 36.90
CA ILE A 275 10.95 1.46 35.51
C ILE A 275 9.45 1.26 35.38
N ALA A 276 8.77 2.14 34.68
CA ALA A 276 7.36 2.00 34.35
C ALA A 276 7.21 1.52 32.91
N LEU A 277 6.47 0.44 32.71
CA LEU A 277 5.98 0.02 31.40
C LEU A 277 4.56 0.52 31.22
N LEU A 278 4.23 1.04 30.08
CA LEU A 278 2.87 1.42 29.70
C LEU A 278 2.51 0.87 28.33
N ILE A 279 1.28 0.44 28.19
CA ILE A 279 0.69 0.05 26.91
C ILE A 279 -0.80 0.40 26.94
N GLY A 280 -1.35 0.74 25.79
CA GLY A 280 -2.76 1.08 25.67
C GLY A 280 -3.23 1.07 24.23
N ASP A 281 -4.53 1.17 24.06
CA ASP A 281 -5.21 1.23 22.77
C ASP A 281 -6.31 2.30 22.78
N VAL A 282 -6.34 3.12 21.74
CA VAL A 282 -7.37 4.13 21.46
C VAL A 282 -8.43 3.55 20.55
N CYS A 283 -9.66 3.52 21.02
CA CYS A 283 -10.80 3.03 20.26
C CYS A 283 -10.89 3.68 18.87
N GLY A 284 -10.82 2.85 17.82
CA GLY A 284 -10.90 3.26 16.42
C GLY A 284 -9.55 3.63 15.81
N ARG A 285 -9.57 4.14 14.58
CA ARG A 285 -8.40 4.37 13.74
C ARG A 285 -8.41 5.74 13.09
N GLY A 286 -7.29 6.14 12.50
CA GLY A 286 -7.15 7.38 11.74
C GLY A 286 -6.55 8.54 12.54
N ALA A 287 -6.58 9.73 11.94
CA ALA A 287 -5.88 10.90 12.48
C ALA A 287 -6.33 11.31 13.90
N GLU A 288 -7.60 11.13 14.23
CA GLU A 288 -8.13 11.44 15.57
C GLU A 288 -7.62 10.44 16.61
N ALA A 289 -7.61 9.13 16.28
CA ALA A 289 -7.03 8.12 17.15
C ALA A 289 -5.53 8.39 17.36
N ALA A 290 -4.79 8.67 16.29
CA ALA A 290 -3.37 9.02 16.35
C ALA A 290 -3.06 10.22 17.25
N ALA A 291 -3.87 11.26 17.17
CA ALA A 291 -3.71 12.43 18.06
C ALA A 291 -3.89 12.06 19.53
N LEU A 292 -4.89 11.24 19.86
CA LEU A 292 -5.14 10.75 21.21
C LEU A 292 -4.07 9.77 21.69
N THR A 293 -3.55 8.90 20.80
CA THR A 293 -2.40 8.01 21.06
C THR A 293 -1.19 8.85 21.50
N GLY A 294 -0.85 9.89 20.74
CA GLY A 294 0.23 10.81 21.08
C GLY A 294 0.01 11.51 22.43
N LEU A 295 -1.20 12.05 22.65
CA LEU A 295 -1.57 12.68 23.91
C LEU A 295 -1.44 11.71 25.09
N ALA A 296 -1.99 10.50 24.98
CA ALA A 296 -1.98 9.51 26.04
C ALA A 296 -0.55 9.09 26.40
N ARG A 297 0.25 8.67 25.40
CA ARG A 297 1.63 8.23 25.63
C ARG A 297 2.49 9.33 26.26
N HIS A 298 2.47 10.53 25.68
CA HIS A 298 3.31 11.63 26.19
C HIS A 298 2.86 12.12 27.57
N THR A 299 1.55 12.16 27.83
CA THR A 299 1.03 12.54 29.17
C THR A 299 1.47 11.54 30.22
N LEU A 300 1.28 10.22 29.97
CA LEU A 300 1.70 9.19 30.91
C LEU A 300 3.22 9.20 31.11
N ARG A 301 3.99 9.28 30.01
CA ARG A 301 5.44 9.36 30.06
C ARG A 301 5.90 10.51 30.97
N THR A 302 5.43 11.73 30.73
CA THR A 302 5.83 12.92 31.51
C THR A 302 5.50 12.75 32.99
N LEU A 303 4.29 12.26 33.31
CA LEU A 303 3.87 12.08 34.71
C LEU A 303 4.72 11.01 35.41
N LEU A 304 5.07 9.91 34.73
CA LEU A 304 5.89 8.85 35.29
C LEU A 304 7.37 9.27 35.42
N GLU A 305 7.89 10.06 34.50
CA GLU A 305 9.23 10.70 34.63
C GLU A 305 9.32 11.69 35.81
N GLU A 306 8.20 12.32 36.18
CA GLU A 306 8.09 13.17 37.37
C GLU A 306 7.89 12.36 38.67
N GLY A 307 7.78 11.05 38.63
CA GLY A 307 7.56 10.17 39.76
C GLY A 307 6.12 10.11 40.24
N THR A 308 5.16 10.48 39.40
CA THR A 308 3.72 10.35 39.73
C THR A 308 3.37 8.84 39.75
N ASP A 309 2.61 8.41 40.75
CA ASP A 309 2.14 7.04 40.86
C ASP A 309 1.20 6.67 39.71
N PRO A 310 1.14 5.38 39.27
CA PRO A 310 0.37 4.95 38.11
C PRO A 310 -1.11 5.29 38.14
N GLY A 311 -1.76 5.17 39.30
CA GLY A 311 -3.20 5.47 39.47
C GLY A 311 -3.51 6.94 39.29
N THR A 312 -2.69 7.82 39.88
CA THR A 312 -2.78 9.27 39.70
C THR A 312 -2.47 9.66 38.25
N ALA A 313 -1.49 9.01 37.61
CA ALA A 313 -1.15 9.28 36.21
C ALA A 313 -2.33 8.96 35.28
N LEU A 314 -2.98 7.79 35.45
CA LEU A 314 -4.19 7.43 34.68
C LEU A 314 -5.36 8.38 34.95
N SER A 315 -5.57 8.79 36.23
CA SER A 315 -6.63 9.73 36.58
C SER A 315 -6.40 11.13 35.98
N ARG A 316 -5.15 11.59 35.90
CA ARG A 316 -4.80 12.85 35.21
C ARG A 316 -4.97 12.76 33.71
N LEU A 317 -4.59 11.64 33.09
CA LEU A 317 -4.84 11.38 31.68
C LEU A 317 -6.35 11.36 31.38
N ASN A 318 -7.16 10.68 32.21
CA ASN A 318 -8.61 10.68 32.06
C ASN A 318 -9.19 12.09 32.04
N ARG A 319 -8.73 12.93 32.97
CA ARG A 319 -9.16 14.35 33.04
C ARG A 319 -8.75 15.12 31.79
N ALA A 320 -7.53 14.95 31.30
CA ALA A 320 -7.06 15.60 30.08
C ALA A 320 -7.92 15.21 28.85
N LEU A 321 -8.22 13.92 28.68
CA LEU A 321 -9.10 13.44 27.60
C LEU A 321 -10.51 14.04 27.67
N ARG A 322 -11.07 14.15 28.89
CA ARG A 322 -12.39 14.76 29.09
C ARG A 322 -12.41 16.27 28.79
N GLN A 323 -11.31 16.98 29.12
CA GLN A 323 -11.17 18.43 28.85
C GLN A 323 -11.03 18.71 27.35
N GLU A 324 -10.35 17.85 26.61
CA GLU A 324 -10.26 17.96 25.15
C GLU A 324 -11.59 17.62 24.44
N GLY A 325 -12.60 17.15 25.17
CA GLY A 325 -13.88 16.73 24.58
C GLY A 325 -13.74 15.55 23.66
N ALA A 326 -12.75 14.68 23.92
CA ALA A 326 -12.48 13.51 23.09
C ALA A 326 -13.76 12.69 22.91
N SER A 327 -14.12 12.42 21.66
CA SER A 327 -15.28 11.59 21.32
C SER A 327 -14.99 10.09 21.44
N ARG A 328 -13.73 9.75 21.74
CA ARG A 328 -13.21 8.38 21.79
C ARG A 328 -12.71 8.07 23.21
N PHE A 329 -12.78 6.81 23.56
CA PHE A 329 -12.21 6.27 24.79
C PHE A 329 -10.95 5.45 24.46
N LEU A 330 -10.17 5.15 25.48
CA LEU A 330 -9.00 4.31 25.35
C LEU A 330 -8.83 3.38 26.55
N THR A 331 -8.12 2.30 26.34
CA THR A 331 -7.62 1.39 27.37
C THR A 331 -6.15 1.66 27.63
N ALA A 332 -5.70 1.50 28.86
CA ALA A 332 -4.28 1.55 29.18
C ALA A 332 -3.96 0.72 30.43
N VAL A 333 -2.76 0.17 30.49
CA VAL A 333 -2.18 -0.41 31.70
C VAL A 333 -0.80 0.18 31.93
N VAL A 334 -0.52 0.51 33.17
CA VAL A 334 0.80 0.98 33.64
C VAL A 334 1.30 0.00 34.70
N VAL A 335 2.52 -0.49 34.52
CA VAL A 335 3.19 -1.39 35.49
C VAL A 335 4.50 -0.76 35.90
N THR A 336 4.61 -0.34 37.16
CA THR A 336 5.88 0.09 37.73
C THR A 336 6.62 -1.11 38.28
N MET A 337 7.89 -1.23 37.99
CA MET A 337 8.76 -2.34 38.36
C MET A 337 9.90 -1.83 39.26
N THR A 338 9.81 -2.11 40.55
CA THR A 338 10.77 -1.63 41.55
C THR A 338 11.63 -2.78 42.06
N PRO A 339 12.95 -2.80 41.76
CA PRO A 339 13.86 -3.83 42.29
C PRO A 339 13.94 -3.78 43.79
N ARG A 340 13.93 -4.96 44.46
CA ARG A 340 14.04 -5.12 45.90
C ARG A 340 15.41 -5.66 46.28
N ALA A 341 15.79 -5.47 47.54
CA ALA A 341 17.09 -5.92 48.07
C ALA A 341 17.26 -7.46 48.10
N ASP A 342 16.17 -8.22 48.09
CA ASP A 342 16.15 -9.67 48.01
C ASP A 342 16.34 -10.23 46.59
N GLY A 343 16.54 -9.34 45.60
CA GLY A 343 16.71 -9.69 44.19
C GLY A 343 15.40 -9.86 43.42
N THR A 344 14.27 -9.76 44.09
CA THR A 344 12.94 -9.74 43.44
C THR A 344 12.58 -8.33 42.92
N VAL A 345 11.53 -8.25 42.15
CA VAL A 345 10.95 -6.96 41.71
C VAL A 345 9.52 -6.86 42.20
N LEU A 346 9.19 -5.74 42.83
CA LEU A 346 7.81 -5.38 43.08
C LEU A 346 7.16 -4.87 41.79
N LEU A 347 6.05 -5.47 41.37
CA LEU A 347 5.18 -4.95 40.34
C LEU A 347 4.05 -4.15 41.01
N THR A 348 3.87 -2.89 40.60
CA THR A 348 2.69 -2.10 40.96
C THR A 348 1.92 -1.82 39.68
N THR A 349 0.77 -2.45 39.52
CA THR A 349 -0.03 -2.42 38.30
C THR A 349 -1.31 -1.64 38.48
N CYS A 350 -1.55 -0.71 37.56
CA CYS A 350 -2.78 0.05 37.44
C CYS A 350 -3.35 -0.10 36.02
N SER A 351 -4.62 -0.42 35.89
CA SER A 351 -5.25 -0.62 34.59
C SER A 351 -6.52 0.19 34.42
N ALA A 352 -6.73 0.67 33.21
CA ALA A 352 -7.95 1.34 32.76
C ALA A 352 -8.59 0.48 31.65
N GLY A 353 -9.10 -0.71 32.01
CA GLY A 353 -9.83 -1.59 31.09
C GLY A 353 -8.98 -2.30 30.04
N HIS A 354 -7.66 -2.31 30.20
CA HIS A 354 -6.72 -2.96 29.26
C HIS A 354 -6.57 -4.46 29.56
N PRO A 355 -6.21 -5.31 28.55
CA PRO A 355 -5.90 -6.70 28.75
C PRO A 355 -4.89 -6.92 29.89
N ARG A 356 -5.07 -8.01 30.64
CA ARG A 356 -4.21 -8.32 31.80
C ARG A 356 -2.82 -8.72 31.35
N PRO A 357 -1.74 -8.12 31.88
CA PRO A 357 -0.40 -8.58 31.63
C PRO A 357 -0.19 -10.03 32.09
N LEU A 358 0.66 -10.77 31.37
CA LEU A 358 1.03 -12.14 31.72
C LEU A 358 2.46 -12.17 32.24
N VAL A 359 2.70 -13.06 33.23
CA VAL A 359 4.04 -13.37 33.72
C VAL A 359 4.38 -14.79 33.33
N LEU A 360 5.41 -14.95 32.50
CA LEU A 360 6.08 -16.24 32.29
C LEU A 360 7.10 -16.44 33.40
N ARG A 361 6.84 -17.39 34.28
CA ARG A 361 7.72 -17.73 35.40
C ARG A 361 8.92 -18.59 34.93
N GLY A 362 9.98 -18.57 35.70
CA GLY A 362 11.18 -19.35 35.41
C GLY A 362 10.96 -20.88 35.35
N ASP A 363 9.87 -21.41 35.95
CA ASP A 363 9.46 -22.82 35.85
C ASP A 363 8.60 -23.13 34.59
N GLY A 364 8.20 -22.09 33.83
CA GLY A 364 7.36 -22.20 32.64
C GLY A 364 5.86 -22.05 32.92
N SER A 365 5.45 -21.84 34.15
CA SER A 365 4.06 -21.50 34.48
C SER A 365 3.72 -20.08 34.06
N ILE A 366 2.43 -19.84 33.73
CA ILE A 366 1.91 -18.54 33.33
C ILE A 366 1.00 -18.03 34.46
N GLY A 367 1.30 -16.81 34.93
CA GLY A 367 0.45 -16.07 35.84
C GLY A 367 -0.16 -14.88 35.16
N GLU A 368 -1.40 -14.53 35.52
CA GLU A 368 -2.01 -13.26 35.15
C GLU A 368 -1.76 -12.22 36.24
N VAL A 369 -1.33 -11.02 35.86
CA VAL A 369 -1.25 -9.90 36.81
C VAL A 369 -2.64 -9.35 37.06
N VAL A 370 -3.06 -9.33 38.32
CA VAL A 370 -4.38 -8.80 38.69
C VAL A 370 -4.43 -7.32 38.30
N SER A 371 -5.38 -6.98 37.46
CA SER A 371 -5.61 -5.62 37.01
C SER A 371 -7.06 -5.45 36.57
N GLY A 372 -7.59 -4.24 36.69
CA GLY A 372 -8.94 -3.90 36.25
C GLY A 372 -9.18 -2.41 36.42
N GLY A 373 -10.22 -1.88 35.82
CA GLY A 373 -10.57 -0.48 35.90
C GLY A 373 -11.50 -0.07 34.76
N LEU A 374 -12.04 1.14 34.88
CA LEU A 374 -12.89 1.74 33.85
C LEU A 374 -12.03 2.32 32.74
N LEU A 375 -12.54 2.28 31.52
CA LEU A 375 -11.91 2.89 30.35
C LEU A 375 -11.68 4.39 30.56
N LEU A 376 -10.62 4.92 30.01
CA LEU A 376 -10.29 6.34 30.02
C LEU A 376 -11.16 7.12 29.03
N GLY A 377 -11.54 8.34 29.39
CA GLY A 377 -12.31 9.26 28.54
C GLY A 377 -13.84 9.09 28.63
N ILE A 378 -14.36 8.11 29.36
CA ILE A 378 -15.83 7.86 29.46
C ILE A 378 -16.46 8.68 30.59
N LEU A 379 -15.95 8.57 31.80
CA LEU A 379 -16.50 9.20 32.98
C LEU A 379 -15.54 10.28 33.55
N ASP A 380 -16.13 11.30 34.18
CA ASP A 380 -15.36 12.27 34.94
C ASP A 380 -14.95 11.64 36.29
N ASP A 381 -13.89 12.15 36.88
CA ASP A 381 -13.42 11.82 38.24
C ASP A 381 -13.31 10.32 38.58
N VAL A 382 -12.65 9.58 37.71
CA VAL A 382 -12.34 8.14 37.93
C VAL A 382 -11.04 8.01 38.68
N SER A 383 -11.01 7.15 39.71
CA SER A 383 -9.79 6.67 40.39
C SER A 383 -9.43 5.26 39.88
N TYR A 384 -8.14 5.01 39.79
CA TYR A 384 -7.61 3.71 39.38
C TYR A 384 -6.81 3.10 40.51
N ASP A 385 -7.22 1.89 40.93
CA ASP A 385 -6.60 1.19 42.04
C ASP A 385 -5.33 0.45 41.57
N SER A 386 -4.32 0.42 42.42
CA SER A 386 -3.08 -0.29 42.18
C SER A 386 -3.12 -1.68 42.81
N HIS A 387 -2.57 -2.64 42.10
CA HIS A 387 -2.41 -4.03 42.53
C HIS A 387 -0.91 -4.39 42.56
N GLU A 388 -0.52 -5.13 43.60
CA GLU A 388 0.88 -5.56 43.75
C GLU A 388 1.06 -7.02 43.37
N ASP A 389 2.17 -7.33 42.71
CA ASP A 389 2.68 -8.66 42.40
C ASP A 389 4.22 -8.63 42.46
N SER A 390 4.90 -9.73 42.17
CA SER A 390 6.35 -9.78 42.18
C SER A 390 6.92 -10.62 41.05
N LEU A 391 8.12 -10.24 40.57
CA LEU A 391 8.93 -11.05 39.67
C LEU A 391 10.17 -11.59 40.41
N ALA A 392 10.49 -12.85 40.14
CA ALA A 392 11.78 -13.46 40.49
C ALA A 392 12.77 -13.27 39.32
N PRO A 393 14.09 -13.37 39.58
CA PRO A 393 15.07 -13.42 38.50
C PRO A 393 14.77 -14.53 37.49
N GLY A 394 14.76 -14.19 36.20
CA GLY A 394 14.41 -15.10 35.11
C GLY A 394 12.94 -15.07 34.68
N ASP A 395 12.05 -14.42 35.46
CA ASP A 395 10.66 -14.20 35.07
C ASP A 395 10.57 -13.15 33.97
N THR A 396 9.56 -13.28 33.14
CA THR A 396 9.30 -12.38 32.00
C THR A 396 7.87 -11.85 32.07
N LEU A 397 7.72 -10.52 32.13
CA LEU A 397 6.44 -9.82 32.05
C LEU A 397 6.11 -9.51 30.60
N VAL A 398 4.89 -9.79 30.18
CA VAL A 398 4.38 -9.56 28.81
C VAL A 398 3.11 -8.72 28.88
N LEU A 399 3.16 -7.53 28.31
CA LEU A 399 2.02 -6.66 28.10
C LEU A 399 1.66 -6.73 26.60
N PHE A 400 0.38 -6.65 26.28
CA PHE A 400 -0.11 -6.76 24.90
C PHE A 400 -1.47 -6.09 24.75
N THR A 401 -1.77 -5.64 23.53
CA THR A 401 -3.09 -5.12 23.13
C THR A 401 -4.03 -6.26 22.72
N ASP A 402 -5.30 -5.97 22.68
CA ASP A 402 -6.35 -6.95 22.35
C ASP A 402 -6.21 -7.54 20.95
N GLY A 403 -5.59 -6.81 20.00
CA GLY A 403 -5.26 -7.35 18.68
C GLY A 403 -4.44 -8.64 18.70
N LEU A 404 -3.66 -8.90 19.79
CA LEU A 404 -3.01 -10.19 19.99
C LEU A 404 -4.03 -11.28 20.31
N THR A 405 -4.86 -11.08 21.35
CA THR A 405 -5.80 -12.06 21.88
C THR A 405 -6.99 -12.28 20.96
N GLU A 406 -7.45 -11.25 20.28
CA GLU A 406 -8.55 -11.28 19.34
C GLU A 406 -8.15 -11.76 17.93
N SER A 407 -6.86 -11.99 17.67
CA SER A 407 -6.40 -12.66 16.45
C SER A 407 -7.13 -13.99 16.27
N ARG A 408 -7.72 -14.24 15.08
CA ARG A 408 -8.67 -15.33 14.87
C ARG A 408 -8.31 -16.18 13.66
N GLU A 409 -8.33 -17.51 13.83
CA GLU A 409 -8.25 -18.46 12.73
C GLU A 409 -9.54 -18.50 11.90
N ALA A 410 -9.47 -19.15 10.74
CA ALA A 410 -10.62 -19.30 9.83
C ALA A 410 -11.78 -20.10 10.45
N ASP A 411 -11.51 -20.97 11.41
CA ASP A 411 -12.50 -21.74 12.18
C ASP A 411 -13.17 -20.95 13.31
N GLY A 412 -12.70 -19.72 13.57
CA GLY A 412 -13.22 -18.83 14.61
C GLY A 412 -12.50 -18.93 15.95
N THR A 413 -11.47 -19.75 16.08
CA THR A 413 -10.66 -19.88 17.31
C THR A 413 -9.87 -18.59 17.57
N TYR A 414 -9.92 -18.07 18.80
CA TYR A 414 -9.14 -16.90 19.22
C TYR A 414 -7.73 -17.29 19.70
N PHE A 415 -6.75 -16.44 19.43
CA PHE A 415 -5.37 -16.64 19.88
C PHE A 415 -5.24 -16.65 21.39
N GLU A 416 -6.13 -15.96 22.11
CA GLU A 416 -6.22 -15.97 23.57
C GLU A 416 -6.21 -17.40 24.14
N SER A 417 -6.94 -18.31 23.50
CA SER A 417 -7.07 -19.70 23.98
C SER A 417 -5.77 -20.49 23.91
N VAL A 418 -4.86 -20.13 23.02
CA VAL A 418 -3.57 -20.82 22.79
C VAL A 418 -2.37 -20.04 23.36
N LEU A 419 -2.57 -18.74 23.69
CA LEU A 419 -1.53 -17.83 24.14
C LEU A 419 -0.73 -18.37 25.36
N PRO A 420 -1.35 -18.90 26.44
CA PRO A 420 -0.58 -19.41 27.57
C PRO A 420 0.38 -20.54 27.19
N GLY A 421 -0.07 -21.49 26.36
CA GLY A 421 0.76 -22.58 25.86
C GLY A 421 1.90 -22.12 24.97
N ARG A 422 1.61 -21.14 24.11
CA ARG A 422 2.62 -20.54 23.22
C ARG A 422 3.67 -19.77 24.00
N LEU A 423 3.26 -18.99 24.98
CA LEU A 423 4.16 -18.22 25.85
C LEU A 423 5.02 -19.16 26.73
N SER A 424 4.44 -20.21 27.33
CA SER A 424 5.17 -21.21 28.12
C SER A 424 6.28 -21.90 27.34
N ALA A 425 6.08 -22.14 26.03
CA ALA A 425 7.08 -22.71 25.14
C ALA A 425 8.31 -21.81 24.93
N LEU A 426 8.20 -20.51 25.21
CA LEU A 426 9.28 -19.52 25.09
C LEU A 426 10.06 -19.30 26.38
N ARG A 427 9.88 -20.21 27.39
CA ARG A 427 10.62 -20.17 28.65
C ARG A 427 12.12 -20.06 28.41
N GLY A 428 12.77 -19.14 29.12
CA GLY A 428 14.23 -18.97 29.08
C GLY A 428 14.72 -18.14 27.88
N SER A 429 13.84 -17.77 26.97
CA SER A 429 14.17 -16.86 25.84
C SER A 429 14.40 -15.42 26.34
N ASP A 430 15.14 -14.65 25.55
CA ASP A 430 15.27 -13.21 25.74
C ASP A 430 13.96 -12.48 25.38
N ALA A 431 13.85 -11.20 25.78
CA ALA A 431 12.65 -10.41 25.56
C ALA A 431 12.35 -10.21 24.09
N ALA A 432 13.37 -10.05 23.25
CA ALA A 432 13.23 -9.86 21.81
C ALA A 432 12.62 -11.11 21.16
N HIS A 433 13.15 -12.28 21.48
CA HIS A 433 12.64 -13.54 20.94
C HIS A 433 11.19 -13.82 21.38
N VAL A 434 10.81 -13.48 22.62
CA VAL A 434 9.43 -13.59 23.11
C VAL A 434 8.51 -12.67 22.30
N ALA A 435 8.83 -11.39 22.20
CA ALA A 435 8.02 -10.39 21.48
C ALA A 435 7.83 -10.77 20.00
N GLU A 436 8.92 -11.03 19.28
CA GLU A 436 8.90 -11.37 17.85
C GLU A 436 8.20 -12.70 17.57
N SER A 437 8.40 -13.71 18.44
CA SER A 437 7.78 -15.02 18.25
C SER A 437 6.27 -14.95 18.43
N LEU A 438 5.77 -14.25 19.46
CA LEU A 438 4.33 -14.08 19.68
C LEU A 438 3.70 -13.28 18.55
N ALA A 439 4.30 -12.15 18.12
CA ALA A 439 3.81 -11.34 17.01
C ALA A 439 3.72 -12.16 15.71
N ARG A 440 4.79 -12.88 15.36
CA ARG A 440 4.83 -13.76 14.18
C ARG A 440 3.78 -14.88 14.26
N GLN A 441 3.59 -15.50 15.42
CA GLN A 441 2.60 -16.55 15.62
C GLN A 441 1.17 -16.01 15.46
N ALA A 442 0.86 -14.83 16.04
CA ALA A 442 -0.43 -14.19 15.87
C ALA A 442 -0.70 -13.83 14.41
N ARG A 443 0.31 -13.30 13.70
CA ARG A 443 0.20 -13.00 12.27
C ARG A 443 -0.12 -14.23 11.42
N THR A 444 0.51 -15.37 11.68
CA THR A 444 0.22 -16.62 10.97
C THR A 444 -1.12 -17.25 11.37
N PHE A 445 -1.62 -16.93 12.55
CA PHE A 445 -2.91 -17.39 13.06
C PHE A 445 -4.10 -16.64 12.46
N ARG A 446 -3.88 -15.41 11.97
CA ARG A 446 -4.93 -14.56 11.39
C ARG A 446 -5.40 -15.07 10.03
N ALA A 447 -6.73 -15.15 9.84
CA ALA A 447 -7.34 -15.45 8.54
C ALA A 447 -7.38 -14.23 7.60
N SER A 448 -7.57 -13.01 8.09
CA SER A 448 -7.56 -11.73 7.32
C SER A 448 -7.73 -10.51 8.23
N GLY A 449 -7.30 -9.32 7.74
CA GLY A 449 -7.48 -7.93 8.20
C GLY A 449 -8.05 -7.72 9.60
N GLN A 450 -7.20 -7.67 10.61
CA GLN A 450 -7.58 -7.51 12.01
C GLN A 450 -6.83 -6.33 12.63
N ASP A 451 -7.06 -6.08 13.92
CA ASP A 451 -6.50 -4.96 14.65
C ASP A 451 -4.97 -4.97 14.74
N ASP A 452 -4.40 -3.84 15.10
CA ASP A 452 -2.97 -3.71 15.35
C ASP A 452 -2.58 -4.61 16.54
N ILE A 453 -1.32 -5.02 16.59
CA ILE A 453 -0.78 -5.76 17.74
C ILE A 453 0.39 -4.97 18.29
N ALA A 454 0.31 -4.54 19.53
CA ALA A 454 1.45 -4.09 20.30
C ALA A 454 1.82 -5.12 21.37
N LEU A 455 3.10 -5.37 21.53
CA LEU A 455 3.69 -6.22 22.56
C LEU A 455 4.82 -5.44 23.24
N LEU A 456 4.84 -5.46 24.56
CA LEU A 456 5.93 -4.92 25.36
C LEU A 456 6.36 -5.98 26.38
N VAL A 457 7.62 -6.41 26.30
CA VAL A 457 8.17 -7.53 27.05
C VAL A 457 9.33 -7.05 27.93
N ALA A 458 9.30 -7.43 29.18
CA ALA A 458 10.37 -7.15 30.14
C ALA A 458 10.79 -8.41 30.86
N ARG A 459 12.05 -8.81 30.71
CA ARG A 459 12.65 -9.92 31.43
C ARG A 459 13.56 -9.39 32.54
N TRP A 460 13.38 -9.89 33.76
CA TRP A 460 14.24 -9.57 34.87
C TRP A 460 15.41 -10.55 34.96
N ASN A 461 16.63 -10.07 34.74
CA ASN A 461 17.84 -10.87 34.77
C ASN A 461 18.51 -10.92 36.16
N GLY A 462 17.93 -10.19 37.13
CA GLY A 462 18.55 -9.99 38.44
C GLY A 462 19.68 -8.97 38.42
N VAL A 463 19.80 -8.20 39.47
CA VAL A 463 20.99 -7.38 39.74
C VAL A 463 21.60 -7.94 41.03
N THR A 464 22.82 -8.45 40.95
CA THR A 464 23.54 -8.81 42.16
C THR A 464 23.91 -7.55 42.94
N PRO A 465 23.75 -7.50 44.27
CA PRO A 465 24.12 -6.35 45.08
C PRO A 465 25.59 -5.94 44.95
N SER A 466 26.46 -6.82 44.43
CA SER A 466 27.87 -6.56 44.16
C SER A 466 28.19 -5.73 42.90
N ASP A 467 27.19 -5.47 42.07
CA ASP A 467 27.38 -4.66 40.85
C ASP A 467 27.22 -3.15 41.08
N GLY A 468 27.58 -2.69 42.26
CA GLY A 468 27.94 -1.32 42.63
C GLY A 468 27.01 -0.24 42.09
N LEU A 469 26.13 0.31 42.93
CA LEU A 469 25.92 1.76 42.93
C LEU A 469 27.31 2.40 43.02
N LEU A 470 27.83 2.93 41.91
CA LEU A 470 28.96 3.86 41.99
C LEU A 470 28.52 4.99 42.93
N PRO A 471 29.30 5.26 43.99
CA PRO A 471 28.98 6.37 44.91
C PRO A 471 28.79 7.64 44.10
N LEU A 472 27.83 8.47 44.51
CA LEU A 472 27.51 9.76 43.87
C LEU A 472 28.77 10.62 43.61
N GLU A 473 29.81 10.45 44.41
CA GLU A 473 31.13 11.07 44.29
C GLU A 473 31.86 10.66 42.97
N THR A 474 31.76 9.41 42.54
CA THR A 474 32.40 8.93 41.31
C THR A 474 31.66 9.42 40.05
N LEU A 475 30.35 9.61 40.11
CA LEU A 475 29.58 10.20 39.01
C LEU A 475 29.82 11.71 38.88
N LEU A 476 30.08 12.42 40.00
CA LEU A 476 30.42 13.84 40.00
C LEU A 476 31.88 14.06 39.48
N GLU A 477 32.81 13.16 39.75
CA GLU A 477 34.16 13.22 39.18
C GLU A 477 34.19 12.98 37.66
N GLN A 478 33.35 12.07 37.13
CA GLN A 478 33.25 11.86 35.70
C GLN A 478 32.53 13.00 34.95
N ALA A 479 31.61 13.70 35.60
CA ALA A 479 30.97 14.90 35.06
C ALA A 479 31.89 16.14 35.06
N ALA A 480 32.86 16.18 35.96
CA ALA A 480 33.84 17.29 36.04
C ALA A 480 35.00 17.16 35.06
N LEU A 481 35.16 16.00 34.41
CA LEU A 481 36.20 15.69 33.39
C LEU A 481 35.70 15.76 31.94
N ARG A 482 34.48 16.19 31.72
CA ARG A 482 33.92 16.53 30.40
C ARG A 482 33.55 18.01 30.34
#